data_b0ffe04c724fecbd4cdeba86533cab55
#
_entry.id   b0ffe04c724fecbd4cdeba86533cab55
#
_cell.length_a   1.000
_cell.length_b   1.000
_cell.length_c   1.000
_cell.angle_alpha   90.00
_cell.angle_beta   90.00
_cell.angle_gamma   90.00
#
_symmetry.space_group_name_H-M   'P 1'
#
loop_
_entity.id
_entity.type
_entity.pdbx_description
1 polymer ?
#
loop_
_entity_poly.entity_id
_entity_poly.type
_entity_poly.pdbx_seq_one_letter_code
_entity_poly.pdbx_strand_id
1 'polypeptide(L)'
;MAKVIGIDLGTTNSCVAVMDGKEAKVIENSEGGRTTPSMVAFSDTKEKLVGQSAKRQAVTNSENTLFAIKRLIGRTFEDKDVKSDSGLVPYKIVKGDNGDAWVEARGDKYSPSQISAFILQKMKETAESYLGDTVTQAVITVPAYFLSLIHI
;
A
#
# COMPACT_ATOMS: atom_id res chain seq x y z
N MET A 1 4.80 27.01 7.63
CA MET A 1 5.95 26.15 7.30
C MET A 1 5.40 24.81 6.79
N ALA A 2 5.84 24.34 5.62
CA ALA A 2 5.36 23.06 5.08
C ALA A 2 5.73 21.92 6.06
N LYS A 3 4.76 21.08 6.40
CA LYS A 3 4.98 19.95 7.29
C LYS A 3 5.40 18.75 6.46
N VAL A 4 6.48 18.10 6.92
CA VAL A 4 7.01 16.87 6.32
C VAL A 4 6.56 15.70 7.19
N ILE A 5 6.03 14.66 6.57
CA ILE A 5 5.65 13.42 7.25
C ILE A 5 6.64 12.30 6.91
N GLY A 6 6.78 11.34 7.81
CA GLY A 6 7.48 10.08 7.55
C GLY A 6 6.48 8.96 7.36
N ILE A 7 6.65 8.16 6.33
CA ILE A 7 5.81 6.98 6.07
C ILE A 7 6.70 5.74 6.01
N ASP A 8 6.36 4.75 6.80
CA ASP A 8 6.87 3.40 6.65
C ASP A 8 5.83 2.56 5.91
N LEU A 9 6.08 2.31 4.63
CA LEU A 9 5.25 1.46 3.79
C LEU A 9 5.69 0.00 3.97
N GLY A 10 5.12 -0.67 4.96
CA GLY A 10 5.43 -2.07 5.25
C GLY A 10 4.68 -3.05 4.35
N THR A 11 5.17 -4.28 4.28
CA THR A 11 4.52 -5.36 3.52
C THR A 11 3.15 -5.72 4.10
N THR A 12 3.04 -5.75 5.41
CA THR A 12 1.83 -6.13 6.15
C THR A 12 1.10 -4.91 6.73
N ASN A 13 1.84 -4.00 7.34
CA ASN A 13 1.31 -2.80 7.97
C ASN A 13 2.15 -1.59 7.60
N SER A 14 1.50 -0.45 7.53
CA SER A 14 2.12 0.85 7.30
C SER A 14 1.87 1.77 8.48
N CYS A 15 2.75 2.73 8.70
CA CYS A 15 2.54 3.78 9.68
C CYS A 15 3.00 5.13 9.17
N VAL A 16 2.50 6.18 9.79
CA VAL A 16 2.87 7.55 9.48
C VAL A 16 3.28 8.28 10.76
N ALA A 17 4.31 9.08 10.67
CA ALA A 17 4.84 9.87 11.78
C ALA A 17 5.09 11.31 11.38
N VAL A 18 5.07 12.18 12.38
CA VAL A 18 5.46 13.59 12.27
C VAL A 18 6.52 13.91 13.30
N MET A 19 7.25 14.98 13.07
CA MET A 19 8.17 15.51 14.07
C MET A 19 7.38 16.34 15.09
N ASP A 20 7.54 16.00 16.37
CA ASP A 20 7.07 16.77 17.52
C ASP A 20 8.30 17.28 18.27
N GLY A 21 8.68 18.51 18.01
CA GLY A 21 9.96 19.04 18.44
C GLY A 21 11.14 18.29 17.79
N LYS A 22 11.92 17.57 18.59
CA LYS A 22 13.08 16.79 18.14
C LYS A 22 12.80 15.29 18.00
N GLU A 23 11.60 14.85 18.37
CA GLU A 23 11.22 13.44 18.36
C GLU A 23 10.21 13.12 17.28
N ALA A 24 10.33 11.93 16.69
CA ALA A 24 9.33 11.42 15.76
C ALA A 24 8.16 10.82 16.56
N LYS A 25 6.95 11.24 16.23
CA LYS A 25 5.71 10.75 16.84
C LYS A 25 4.87 10.04 15.81
N VAL A 26 4.57 8.76 16.05
CA VAL A 26 3.65 7.98 15.21
C VAL A 26 2.23 8.48 15.45
N ILE A 27 1.52 8.73 14.34
CA ILE A 27 0.14 9.24 14.35
C ILE A 27 -0.84 8.08 14.45
N GLU A 28 -1.86 8.23 15.29
CA GLU A 28 -3.01 7.32 15.28
C GLU A 28 -3.91 7.58 14.07
N ASN A 29 -4.40 6.51 13.46
CA ASN A 29 -5.39 6.60 12.38
C ASN A 29 -6.79 6.90 12.93
N SER A 30 -7.77 7.08 12.05
CA SER A 30 -9.17 7.38 12.43
C SER A 30 -9.83 6.28 13.28
N GLU A 31 -9.23 5.12 13.37
CA GLU A 31 -9.72 3.96 14.14
C GLU A 31 -8.95 3.76 15.45
N GLY A 32 -8.06 4.69 15.80
CA GLY A 32 -7.27 4.67 17.03
C GLY A 32 -6.02 3.77 16.98
N GLY A 33 -5.71 3.19 15.80
CA GLY A 33 -4.52 2.37 15.61
C GLY A 33 -3.31 3.19 15.17
N ARG A 34 -2.12 2.79 15.62
CA ARG A 34 -0.85 3.40 15.20
C ARG A 34 -0.30 2.81 13.90
N THR A 35 -0.84 1.67 13.49
CA THR A 35 -0.54 1.03 12.21
C THR A 35 -1.80 0.88 11.40
N THR A 36 -1.64 0.91 10.08
CA THR A 36 -2.72 0.70 9.12
C THR A 36 -2.37 -0.51 8.27
N PRO A 37 -3.25 -1.51 8.15
CA PRO A 37 -2.98 -2.65 7.29
C PRO A 37 -2.66 -2.20 5.85
N SER A 38 -1.59 -2.74 5.28
CA SER A 38 -1.19 -2.49 3.90
C SER A 38 -2.08 -3.30 2.94
N MET A 39 -3.39 -3.05 3.00
CA MET A 39 -4.42 -3.77 2.28
C MET A 39 -5.32 -2.81 1.51
N VAL A 40 -5.68 -3.21 0.31
CA VAL A 40 -6.63 -2.49 -0.56
C VAL A 40 -7.68 -3.48 -1.06
N ALA A 41 -8.94 -3.14 -0.95
CA ALA A 41 -10.03 -3.95 -1.47
C ALA A 41 -10.97 -3.13 -2.34
N PHE A 42 -11.68 -3.82 -3.21
CA PHE A 42 -12.72 -3.23 -4.05
C PHE A 42 -14.06 -3.91 -3.78
N SER A 43 -15.05 -3.13 -3.36
CA SER A 43 -16.39 -3.61 -3.07
C SER A 43 -17.14 -4.03 -4.34
N ASP A 44 -18.34 -4.55 -4.20
CA ASP A 44 -19.22 -4.92 -5.34
C ASP A 44 -19.56 -3.72 -6.22
N THR A 45 -19.60 -2.53 -5.63
CA THR A 45 -19.80 -1.25 -6.34
C THR A 45 -18.53 -0.62 -6.86
N LYS A 46 -17.40 -1.34 -6.82
CA LYS A 46 -16.04 -0.87 -7.15
C LYS A 46 -15.55 0.28 -6.26
N GLU A 47 -16.13 0.45 -5.08
CA GLU A 47 -15.61 1.36 -4.08
C GLU A 47 -14.28 0.83 -3.54
N LYS A 48 -13.29 1.71 -3.47
CA LYS A 48 -11.96 1.40 -2.97
C LYS A 48 -11.92 1.51 -1.44
N LEU A 49 -11.54 0.42 -0.78
CA LEU A 49 -11.32 0.34 0.65
C LEU A 49 -9.82 0.20 0.93
N VAL A 50 -9.28 0.95 1.88
CA VAL A 50 -7.86 0.92 2.21
C VAL A 50 -7.67 0.77 3.73
N GLY A 51 -6.74 -0.09 4.12
CA GLY A 51 -6.39 -0.30 5.52
C GLY A 51 -7.36 -1.21 6.26
N GLN A 52 -7.80 -0.79 7.42
CA GLN A 52 -8.63 -1.64 8.30
C GLN A 52 -9.98 -1.99 7.68
N SER A 53 -10.59 -1.08 6.92
CA SER A 53 -11.83 -1.36 6.19
C SER A 53 -11.66 -2.47 5.15
N ALA A 54 -10.54 -2.49 4.45
CA ALA A 54 -10.19 -3.57 3.53
C ALA A 54 -9.99 -4.90 4.29
N LYS A 55 -9.29 -4.86 5.40
CA LYS A 55 -9.03 -6.05 6.22
C LYS A 55 -10.30 -6.67 6.78
N ARG A 56 -11.25 -5.86 7.26
CA ARG A 56 -12.51 -6.35 7.87
C ARG A 56 -13.35 -7.20 6.92
N GLN A 57 -13.36 -6.89 5.63
CA GLN A 57 -14.14 -7.60 4.63
C GLN A 57 -13.33 -8.64 3.83
N ALA A 58 -12.06 -8.87 4.18
CA ALA A 58 -11.16 -9.75 3.43
C ALA A 58 -11.67 -11.19 3.31
N VAL A 59 -12.29 -11.72 4.35
CA VAL A 59 -12.82 -13.11 4.37
C VAL A 59 -13.98 -13.28 3.38
N THR A 60 -14.86 -12.28 3.28
CA THR A 60 -16.05 -12.34 2.41
C THR A 60 -15.77 -11.87 0.98
N ASN A 61 -14.64 -11.24 0.73
CA ASN A 61 -14.25 -10.68 -0.57
C ASN A 61 -12.76 -10.91 -0.86
N SER A 62 -12.30 -12.12 -0.61
CA SER A 62 -10.86 -12.45 -0.66
C SER A 62 -10.25 -12.25 -2.05
N GLU A 63 -10.97 -12.54 -3.13
CA GLU A 63 -10.49 -12.41 -4.50
C GLU A 63 -10.24 -10.95 -4.93
N ASN A 64 -10.86 -10.00 -4.25
CA ASN A 64 -10.76 -8.57 -4.55
C ASN A 64 -10.13 -7.78 -3.40
N THR A 65 -9.45 -8.46 -2.49
CA THR A 65 -8.70 -7.88 -1.37
C THR A 65 -7.23 -8.15 -1.56
N LEU A 66 -6.47 -7.10 -1.80
CA LEU A 66 -5.06 -7.14 -2.17
C LEU A 66 -4.19 -6.86 -0.94
N PHE A 67 -3.20 -7.70 -0.72
CA PHE A 67 -2.24 -7.57 0.38
C PHE A 67 -0.86 -8.07 -0.04
N ALA A 68 0.16 -7.77 0.74
CA ALA A 68 1.56 -8.13 0.45
C ALA A 68 2.05 -7.65 -0.94
N ILE A 69 1.49 -6.60 -1.46
CA ILE A 69 1.75 -6.07 -2.80
C ILE A 69 3.21 -5.60 -2.95
N LYS A 70 3.82 -5.16 -1.86
CA LYS A 70 5.23 -4.76 -1.84
C LYS A 70 6.17 -5.85 -2.37
N ARG A 71 5.81 -7.12 -2.23
CA ARG A 71 6.57 -8.26 -2.75
C ARG A 71 6.59 -8.34 -4.28
N LEU A 72 5.62 -7.73 -4.94
CA LEU A 72 5.48 -7.73 -6.41
C LEU A 72 6.16 -6.54 -7.08
N ILE A 73 6.51 -5.50 -6.33
CA ILE A 73 7.13 -4.29 -6.89
C ILE A 73 8.46 -4.66 -7.56
N GLY A 74 8.59 -4.26 -8.83
CA GLY A 74 9.79 -4.50 -9.63
C GLY A 74 9.98 -5.94 -10.11
N ARG A 75 9.01 -6.81 -9.89
CA ARG A 75 9.03 -8.19 -10.35
C ARG A 75 8.34 -8.35 -11.68
N THR A 76 8.89 -9.22 -12.55
CA THR A 76 8.22 -9.62 -13.78
C THR A 76 7.21 -10.75 -13.50
N PHE A 77 6.21 -10.87 -14.36
CA PHE A 77 5.21 -11.93 -14.23
C PHE A 77 5.82 -13.35 -14.33
N GLU A 78 6.91 -13.49 -15.06
CA GLU A 78 7.62 -14.78 -15.23
C GLU A 78 8.59 -15.13 -14.08
N ASP A 79 8.75 -14.24 -13.12
CA ASP A 79 9.60 -14.47 -11.95
C ASP A 79 9.12 -15.67 -11.15
N LYS A 80 10.06 -16.51 -10.71
CA LYS A 80 9.75 -17.75 -9.97
C LYS A 80 9.05 -17.47 -8.65
N ASP A 81 9.44 -16.41 -7.95
CA ASP A 81 8.82 -16.02 -6.68
C ASP A 81 7.38 -15.55 -6.91
N VAL A 82 7.12 -14.83 -7.99
CA VAL A 82 5.77 -14.41 -8.39
C VAL A 82 4.89 -15.61 -8.70
N LYS A 83 5.41 -16.60 -9.42
CA LYS A 83 4.67 -17.85 -9.69
C LYS A 83 4.36 -18.63 -8.44
N SER A 84 5.30 -18.67 -7.50
CA SER A 84 5.08 -19.30 -6.19
C SER A 84 4.02 -18.56 -5.38
N ASP A 85 4.12 -17.24 -5.31
CA ASP A 85 3.17 -16.40 -4.58
C ASP A 85 1.75 -16.46 -5.18
N SER A 86 1.63 -16.61 -6.50
CA SER A 86 0.35 -16.76 -7.19
C SER A 86 -0.47 -17.96 -6.71
N GLY A 87 0.19 -19.01 -6.23
CA GLY A 87 -0.48 -20.16 -5.63
C GLY A 87 -0.87 -19.99 -4.16
N LEU A 88 -0.40 -18.92 -3.51
CA LEU A 88 -0.58 -18.70 -2.07
C LEU A 88 -1.58 -17.60 -1.72
N VAL A 89 -1.95 -16.77 -2.69
CA VAL A 89 -2.86 -15.64 -2.49
C VAL A 89 -4.22 -15.89 -3.14
N PRO A 90 -5.32 -15.40 -2.56
CA PRO A 90 -6.66 -15.60 -3.12
C PRO A 90 -6.98 -14.69 -4.30
N TYR A 91 -6.27 -13.57 -4.47
CA TYR A 91 -6.44 -12.67 -5.60
C TYR A 91 -5.59 -13.11 -6.80
N LYS A 92 -5.91 -12.62 -7.97
CA LYS A 92 -5.18 -12.96 -9.20
C LYS A 92 -3.96 -12.07 -9.39
N ILE A 93 -2.82 -12.69 -9.64
CA ILE A 93 -1.63 -12.03 -10.17
C ILE A 93 -1.65 -12.24 -11.68
N VAL A 94 -1.57 -11.16 -12.43
CA VAL A 94 -1.70 -11.15 -13.89
C VAL A 94 -0.49 -10.48 -14.54
N LYS A 95 -0.31 -10.74 -15.82
CA LYS A 95 0.73 -10.08 -16.61
C LYS A 95 0.27 -8.67 -16.98
N GLY A 96 1.04 -7.68 -16.59
CA GLY A 96 0.84 -6.30 -17.00
C GLY A 96 1.24 -6.05 -18.46
N ASP A 97 0.86 -4.89 -18.99
CA ASP A 97 1.15 -4.52 -20.37
C ASP A 97 2.65 -4.41 -20.66
N ASN A 98 3.44 -4.12 -19.65
CA ASN A 98 4.91 -4.05 -19.71
C ASN A 98 5.61 -5.38 -19.36
N GLY A 99 4.87 -6.45 -19.09
CA GLY A 99 5.41 -7.75 -18.70
C GLY A 99 5.65 -7.93 -17.20
N ASP A 100 5.41 -6.90 -16.39
CA ASP A 100 5.55 -6.98 -14.94
C ASP A 100 4.39 -7.75 -14.28
N ALA A 101 4.60 -8.17 -13.03
CA ALA A 101 3.56 -8.75 -12.20
C ALA A 101 2.58 -7.67 -11.75
N TRP A 102 1.36 -7.73 -12.23
CA TRP A 102 0.24 -6.89 -11.84
C TRP A 102 -0.80 -7.72 -11.07
N VAL A 103 -1.79 -7.08 -10.55
CA VAL A 103 -2.91 -7.72 -9.83
C VAL A 103 -4.24 -7.36 -10.47
N GLU A 104 -5.22 -8.22 -10.30
CA GLU A 104 -6.58 -8.00 -10.79
C GLU A 104 -7.57 -7.96 -9.63
N ALA A 105 -8.45 -6.97 -9.65
CA ALA A 105 -9.60 -6.88 -8.76
C ALA A 105 -10.81 -6.35 -9.53
N ARG A 106 -11.97 -6.97 -9.35
CA ARG A 106 -13.22 -6.60 -10.03
C ARG A 106 -13.08 -6.46 -11.55
N GLY A 107 -12.24 -7.28 -12.16
CA GLY A 107 -12.01 -7.27 -13.61
C GLY A 107 -11.05 -6.19 -14.12
N ASP A 108 -10.55 -5.33 -13.24
CA ASP A 108 -9.59 -4.29 -13.57
C ASP A 108 -8.18 -4.68 -13.13
N LYS A 109 -7.18 -4.31 -13.91
CA LYS A 109 -5.76 -4.58 -13.63
C LYS A 109 -5.11 -3.38 -12.99
N TYR A 110 -4.29 -3.64 -11.97
CA TYR A 110 -3.53 -2.63 -11.25
C TYR A 110 -2.06 -3.03 -11.15
N SER A 111 -1.17 -2.07 -11.36
CA SER A 111 0.25 -2.26 -11.04
C SER A 111 0.45 -2.25 -9.51
N PRO A 112 1.49 -2.93 -9.00
CA PRO A 112 1.84 -2.84 -7.58
C PRO A 112 2.07 -1.40 -7.11
N SER A 113 2.62 -0.55 -7.97
CA SER A 113 2.83 0.88 -7.67
C SER A 113 1.52 1.64 -7.49
N GLN A 114 0.49 1.35 -8.29
CA GLN A 114 -0.84 1.96 -8.13
C GLN A 114 -1.48 1.57 -6.79
N ILE A 115 -1.40 0.30 -6.43
CA ILE A 115 -1.94 -0.17 -5.15
C ILE A 115 -1.17 0.43 -3.97
N SER A 116 0.16 0.51 -4.06
CA SER A 116 0.99 1.18 -3.06
C SER A 116 0.65 2.65 -2.92
N ALA A 117 0.36 3.33 -4.03
CA ALA A 117 -0.08 4.73 -4.03
C ALA A 117 -1.39 4.94 -3.26
N PHE A 118 -2.33 4.00 -3.34
CA PHE A 118 -3.57 4.06 -2.56
C PHE A 118 -3.31 3.98 -1.05
N ILE A 119 -2.36 3.15 -0.65
CA ILE A 119 -1.94 3.04 0.76
C ILE A 119 -1.25 4.33 1.22
N LEU A 120 -0.34 4.87 0.40
CA LEU A 120 0.35 6.13 0.70
C LEU A 120 -0.62 7.30 0.80
N GLN A 121 -1.63 7.35 -0.06
CA GLN A 121 -2.68 8.37 0.02
C GLN A 121 -3.47 8.27 1.32
N LYS A 122 -3.79 7.06 1.78
CA LYS A 122 -4.42 6.83 3.08
C LYS A 122 -3.56 7.34 4.23
N MET A 123 -2.24 7.13 4.17
CA MET A 123 -1.30 7.64 5.17
C MET A 123 -1.25 9.17 5.16
N LYS A 124 -1.25 9.77 3.98
CA LYS A 124 -1.32 11.25 3.82
C LYS A 124 -2.60 11.80 4.45
N GLU A 125 -3.75 11.22 4.13
CA GLU A 125 -5.05 11.62 4.69
C GLU A 125 -5.08 11.51 6.21
N THR A 126 -4.52 10.44 6.76
CA THR A 126 -4.38 10.25 8.20
C THR A 126 -3.54 11.37 8.84
N ALA A 127 -2.43 11.73 8.22
CA ALA A 127 -1.57 12.81 8.69
C ALA A 127 -2.26 14.18 8.60
N GLU A 128 -2.93 14.47 7.49
CA GLU A 128 -3.64 15.72 7.29
C GLU A 128 -4.79 15.89 8.29
N SER A 129 -5.52 14.82 8.56
CA SER A 129 -6.58 14.82 9.57
C SER A 129 -6.04 15.08 10.98
N TYR A 130 -4.90 14.49 11.32
CA TYR A 130 -4.24 14.70 12.62
C TYR A 130 -3.68 16.12 12.76
N LEU A 131 -3.02 16.62 11.73
CA LEU A 131 -2.37 17.93 11.74
C LEU A 131 -3.33 19.09 11.54
N GLY A 132 -4.50 18.85 10.95
CA GLY A 132 -5.45 19.88 10.54
C GLY A 132 -4.92 20.79 9.43
N ASP A 133 -3.99 20.30 8.61
CA ASP A 133 -3.32 21.06 7.57
C ASP A 133 -2.94 20.15 6.40
N THR A 134 -2.73 20.74 5.23
CA THR A 134 -2.32 20.02 4.02
C THR A 134 -0.85 19.59 4.12
N VAL A 135 -0.58 18.34 3.75
CA VAL A 135 0.76 17.76 3.67
C VAL A 135 1.21 17.70 2.21
N THR A 136 2.36 18.29 1.91
CA THR A 136 2.92 18.36 0.56
C THR A 136 4.27 17.63 0.42
N GLN A 137 4.86 17.19 1.53
CA GLN A 137 6.17 16.53 1.52
C GLN A 137 6.15 15.30 2.44
N ALA A 138 6.78 14.24 1.97
CA ALA A 138 6.92 13.00 2.73
C ALA A 138 8.30 12.37 2.53
N VAL A 139 8.81 11.74 3.57
CA VAL A 139 9.93 10.79 3.50
C VAL A 139 9.34 9.40 3.62
N ILE A 140 9.59 8.55 2.65
CA ILE A 140 9.03 7.20 2.56
C ILE A 140 10.15 6.18 2.63
N THR A 141 10.07 5.23 3.56
CA THR A 141 11.03 4.14 3.65
C THR A 141 10.83 3.16 2.51
N VAL A 142 11.93 2.69 1.94
CA VAL A 142 11.92 1.67 0.89
C VAL A 142 12.97 0.60 1.19
N PRO A 143 12.75 -0.66 0.79
CA PRO A 143 13.79 -1.68 0.89
C PRO A 143 14.98 -1.36 -0.02
N ALA A 144 16.15 -1.89 0.31
CA ALA A 144 17.36 -1.65 -0.47
C ALA A 144 17.23 -2.10 -1.94
N TYR A 145 16.48 -3.17 -2.22
CA TYR A 145 16.30 -3.66 -3.59
C TYR A 145 15.49 -2.69 -4.49
N PHE A 146 14.72 -1.75 -3.94
CA PHE A 146 14.05 -0.71 -4.73
C PHE A 146 15.05 0.20 -5.44
N LEU A 147 16.24 0.35 -4.89
CA LEU A 147 17.28 1.20 -5.48
C LEU A 147 17.78 0.65 -6.82
N SER A 148 17.74 -0.66 -7.04
CA SER A 148 18.12 -1.27 -8.31
C SER A 148 17.15 -0.91 -9.45
N LEU A 149 15.92 -0.58 -9.13
CA LEU A 149 14.88 -0.15 -10.08
C LEU A 149 15.05 1.30 -10.53
N ILE A 150 15.70 2.13 -9.71
CA ILE A 150 15.94 3.54 -10.00
C ILE A 150 17.10 3.69 -10.99
N HIS A 151 18.03 2.75 -11.03
CA HIS A 151 19.21 2.78 -11.87
C HIS A 151 19.05 2.04 -13.21
N ILE A 152 17.90 1.47 -13.43
CA ILE A 152 17.49 0.85 -14.69
C ILE A 152 16.70 1.86 -15.51
#